data_ef2554e05c1a8769f1d3572f1deb145d
#
_entry.id   ef2554e05c1a8769f1d3572f1deb145d
#
_cell.length_a   1.000
_cell.length_b   1.000
_cell.length_c   1.000
_cell.angle_alpha   90.00
_cell.angle_beta   90.00
_cell.angle_gamma   90.00
#
_symmetry.space_group_name_H-M   'P 1'
#
loop_
_entity.id
_entity.type
_entity.pdbx_description
1 polymer ?
#
loop_
_entity_poly.entity_id
_entity_poly.type
_entity_poly.pdbx_seq_one_letter_code
_entity_poly.pdbx_strand_id
1 'polypeptide(L)'
;QTICMGQAASMAAVLLCAGTKGKRSALENSRVMIHQPLGGYQGQASDIEIHTKEILYLRDKLNKILSNNTGQTVKAIEKDTNRDNFMSADDALKYGLIDHIVKAR
;
A
#
# COMPACT_ATOMS: atom_id res chain seq x y z
N GLN A 1 -6.58 -3.84 -14.92
CA GLN A 1 -6.94 -2.44 -14.69
C GLN A 1 -7.49 -2.25 -13.28
N THR A 2 -7.03 -1.21 -12.59
CA THR A 2 -7.50 -0.91 -11.25
C THR A 2 -7.97 0.54 -11.16
N ILE A 3 -9.06 0.78 -10.44
CA ILE A 3 -9.61 2.12 -10.23
C ILE A 3 -9.97 2.29 -8.76
N CYS A 4 -9.48 3.35 -8.14
CA CYS A 4 -9.88 3.74 -6.79
C CYS A 4 -11.07 4.72 -6.88
N MET A 5 -12.19 4.31 -6.32
CA MET A 5 -13.42 5.11 -6.25
C MET A 5 -13.77 5.30 -4.78
N GLY A 6 -13.31 6.41 -4.21
CA GLY A 6 -13.49 6.70 -2.80
C GLY A 6 -12.20 6.48 -2.02
N GLN A 7 -12.01 5.32 -1.43
CA GLN A 7 -10.84 5.06 -0.59
C GLN A 7 -10.25 3.68 -0.89
N ALA A 8 -8.93 3.65 -1.05
CA ALA A 8 -8.16 2.41 -1.09
C ALA A 8 -7.17 2.42 0.06
N ALA A 9 -7.37 1.57 1.04
CA ALA A 9 -6.55 1.54 2.26
C ALA A 9 -5.96 0.14 2.48
N SER A 10 -4.75 0.08 3.02
CA SER A 10 -4.09 -1.16 3.40
C SER A 10 -3.93 -2.11 2.20
N MET A 11 -4.51 -3.29 2.26
CA MET A 11 -4.45 -4.26 1.17
C MET A 11 -5.12 -3.77 -0.11
N ALA A 12 -6.15 -2.93 0.01
CA ALA A 12 -6.78 -2.33 -1.17
C ALA A 12 -5.79 -1.41 -1.91
N ALA A 13 -4.93 -0.69 -1.19
CA ALA A 13 -3.88 0.12 -1.80
C ALA A 13 -2.85 -0.77 -2.53
N VAL A 14 -2.50 -1.92 -1.97
CA VAL A 14 -1.61 -2.88 -2.61
C VAL A 14 -2.24 -3.42 -3.91
N LEU A 15 -3.51 -3.79 -3.86
CA LEU A 15 -4.23 -4.25 -5.04
C LEU A 15 -4.31 -3.17 -6.11
N LEU A 16 -4.54 -1.93 -5.71
CA LEU A 16 -4.59 -0.79 -6.63
C LEU A 16 -3.26 -0.65 -7.38
N CYS A 17 -2.14 -0.61 -6.67
CA CYS A 17 -0.84 -0.41 -7.30
C CYS A 17 -0.34 -1.65 -8.05
N ALA A 18 -0.87 -2.84 -7.75
CA ALA A 18 -0.50 -4.08 -8.41
C ALA A 18 -1.20 -4.29 -9.76
N GLY A 19 -2.08 -3.39 -10.17
CA GLY A 19 -2.70 -3.42 -11.49
C GLY A 19 -1.68 -3.22 -12.60
N THR A 20 -2.11 -3.42 -13.83
CA THR A 20 -1.25 -3.24 -15.00
C THR A 20 -0.76 -1.81 -15.09
N LYS A 21 0.56 -1.62 -15.19
CA LYS A 21 1.15 -0.29 -15.37
C LYS A 21 0.51 0.42 -16.57
N GLY A 22 0.18 1.69 -16.40
CA GLY A 22 -0.55 2.50 -17.35
C GLY A 22 -2.07 2.39 -17.23
N LYS A 23 -2.57 1.46 -16.42
CA LYS A 23 -4.01 1.20 -16.26
C LYS A 23 -4.46 1.25 -14.80
N ARG A 24 -3.73 1.97 -13.97
CA ARG A 24 -4.08 2.18 -12.56
C ARG A 24 -4.58 3.61 -12.40
N SER A 25 -5.76 3.80 -11.87
CA SER A 25 -6.41 5.11 -11.80
C SER A 25 -7.06 5.37 -10.45
N ALA A 26 -7.31 6.63 -10.15
CA ALA A 26 -8.13 7.04 -9.02
C ALA A 26 -8.99 8.24 -9.42
N LEU A 27 -10.17 8.35 -8.84
CA LEU A 27 -10.99 9.54 -9.00
C LEU A 27 -10.32 10.71 -8.26
N GLU A 28 -10.55 11.94 -8.70
CA GLU A 28 -9.82 13.11 -8.23
C GLU A 28 -9.94 13.38 -6.72
N ASN A 29 -11.03 12.96 -6.10
CA ASN A 29 -11.27 13.14 -4.68
C ASN A 29 -11.06 11.86 -3.87
N SER A 30 -10.50 10.82 -4.47
CA SER A 30 -10.21 9.58 -3.78
C SER A 30 -9.02 9.72 -2.84
N ARG A 31 -8.98 8.83 -1.85
CA ARG A 31 -7.88 8.76 -0.88
C ARG A 31 -7.23 7.38 -0.95
N VAL A 32 -5.92 7.36 -0.84
CA VAL A 32 -5.14 6.12 -0.78
C VAL A 32 -4.32 6.14 0.50
N MET A 33 -4.35 5.03 1.23
CA MET A 33 -3.59 4.91 2.47
C MET A 33 -2.73 3.66 2.44
N ILE A 34 -1.44 3.83 2.72
CA ILE A 34 -0.50 2.73 2.85
C ILE A 34 -0.01 2.65 4.29
N HIS A 35 0.17 1.42 4.76
CA HIS A 35 0.79 1.17 6.07
C HIS A 35 1.35 -0.25 6.12
N GLN A 36 2.21 -0.49 7.10
CA GLN A 36 2.73 -1.83 7.32
C GLN A 36 1.68 -2.71 7.99
N PRO A 37 1.72 -4.05 7.77
CA PRO A 37 0.87 -4.96 8.51
C PRO A 37 1.10 -4.77 10.00
N LEU A 38 0.01 -4.56 10.74
CA LEU A 38 0.05 -4.48 12.19
C LEU A 38 -0.13 -5.87 12.76
N GLY A 39 0.72 -6.22 13.74
CA GLY A 39 0.61 -7.47 14.45
C GLY A 39 0.38 -7.23 15.91
N GLY A 40 -0.70 -7.80 16.42
CA GLY A 40 -0.95 -7.95 17.83
C GLY A 40 -1.41 -9.37 18.06
N TYR A 41 -0.80 -10.06 19.02
CA TYR A 41 -1.18 -11.42 19.32
C TYR A 41 -0.99 -11.68 20.82
N GLN A 42 -2.01 -12.26 21.44
CA GLN A 42 -1.94 -12.69 22.84
C GLN A 42 -1.96 -14.22 22.88
N GLY A 43 -1.03 -14.81 23.61
CA GLY A 43 -0.92 -16.24 23.71
C GLY A 43 0.39 -16.66 24.37
N GLN A 44 0.79 -17.91 24.17
CA GLN A 44 2.06 -18.39 24.68
C GLN A 44 3.22 -17.77 23.92
N ALA A 45 4.38 -17.65 24.57
CA ALA A 45 5.55 -17.00 24.00
C ALA A 45 5.99 -17.62 22.66
N SER A 46 5.89 -18.95 22.54
CA SER A 46 6.22 -19.65 21.30
C SER A 46 5.31 -19.26 20.15
N ASP A 47 4.02 -19.09 20.42
CA ASP A 47 3.03 -18.70 19.41
C ASP A 47 3.23 -17.24 18.99
N ILE A 48 3.56 -16.37 19.96
CA ILE A 48 3.88 -14.96 19.68
C ILE A 48 5.09 -14.87 18.76
N GLU A 49 6.12 -15.67 19.00
CA GLU A 49 7.32 -15.72 18.17
C GLU A 49 7.00 -16.15 16.74
N ILE A 50 6.18 -17.18 16.56
CA ILE A 50 5.77 -17.66 15.23
C ILE A 50 4.98 -16.58 14.49
N HIS A 51 4.04 -15.92 15.15
CA HIS A 51 3.26 -14.84 14.55
C HIS A 51 4.12 -13.64 14.19
N THR A 52 5.10 -13.29 15.05
CA THR A 52 6.02 -12.18 14.77
C THR A 52 6.83 -12.45 13.51
N LYS A 53 7.35 -13.65 13.35
CA LYS A 53 8.10 -14.04 12.14
C LYS A 53 7.23 -13.94 10.91
N GLU A 54 5.99 -14.39 10.97
CA GLU A 54 5.04 -14.34 9.85
C GLU A 54 4.73 -12.89 9.46
N ILE A 55 4.52 -12.01 10.44
CA ILE A 55 4.25 -10.59 10.20
C ILE A 55 5.45 -9.93 9.53
N LEU A 56 6.66 -10.21 9.98
CA LEU A 56 7.88 -9.68 9.37
C LEU A 56 8.06 -10.17 7.93
N TYR A 57 7.75 -11.44 7.68
CA TYR A 57 7.76 -12.01 6.35
C TYR A 57 6.78 -11.30 5.41
N LEU A 58 5.54 -11.11 5.88
CA LEU A 58 4.51 -10.44 5.10
C LEU A 58 4.89 -8.97 4.84
N ARG A 59 5.45 -8.30 5.84
CA ARG A 59 5.92 -6.91 5.70
C ARG A 59 6.94 -6.78 4.57
N ASP A 60 7.97 -7.64 4.59
CA ASP A 60 8.99 -7.62 3.54
C ASP A 60 8.39 -7.87 2.18
N LYS A 61 7.50 -8.83 2.08
CA LYS A 61 6.84 -9.20 0.82
C LYS A 61 5.99 -8.06 0.28
N LEU A 62 5.19 -7.42 1.13
CA LEU A 62 4.36 -6.28 0.74
C LEU A 62 5.20 -5.07 0.35
N ASN A 63 6.28 -4.81 1.08
CA ASN A 63 7.19 -3.71 0.75
C ASN A 63 7.84 -3.92 -0.61
N LYS A 64 8.21 -5.15 -0.96
CA LYS A 64 8.74 -5.47 -2.28
C LYS A 64 7.71 -5.27 -3.38
N ILE A 65 6.47 -5.69 -3.14
CA ILE A 65 5.38 -5.49 -4.10
C ILE A 65 5.15 -3.99 -4.33
N LEU A 66 5.07 -3.20 -3.27
CA LEU A 66 4.91 -1.75 -3.38
C LEU A 66 6.10 -1.13 -4.11
N SER A 67 7.33 -1.52 -3.76
CA SER A 67 8.53 -1.02 -4.42
C SER A 67 8.51 -1.30 -5.92
N ASN A 68 8.22 -2.53 -6.31
CA ASN A 68 8.20 -2.93 -7.71
C ASN A 68 7.14 -2.20 -8.53
N ASN A 69 6.01 -1.88 -7.92
CA ASN A 69 4.88 -1.28 -8.63
C ASN A 69 4.86 0.25 -8.58
N THR A 70 5.57 0.86 -7.64
CA THR A 70 5.61 2.33 -7.50
C THR A 70 6.90 2.95 -8.04
N GLY A 71 7.95 2.17 -8.18
CA GLY A 71 9.28 2.68 -8.50
C GLY A 71 10.02 3.27 -7.31
N GLN A 72 9.44 3.25 -6.11
CA GLN A 72 10.10 3.68 -4.88
C GLN A 72 11.03 2.58 -4.38
N THR A 73 12.09 2.98 -3.65
CA THR A 73 12.98 1.99 -3.03
C THR A 73 12.28 1.31 -1.86
N VAL A 74 12.74 0.10 -1.51
CA VAL A 74 12.21 -0.61 -0.34
C VAL A 74 12.37 0.23 0.92
N LYS A 75 13.50 0.93 1.09
CA LYS A 75 13.73 1.82 2.23
C LYS A 75 12.73 2.96 2.29
N ALA A 76 12.40 3.58 1.16
CA ALA A 76 11.40 4.63 1.11
C ALA A 76 10.02 4.08 1.48
N ILE A 77 9.66 2.89 0.97
CA ILE A 77 8.41 2.23 1.32
C ILE A 77 8.35 1.94 2.83
N GLU A 78 9.42 1.39 3.42
CA GLU A 78 9.47 1.12 4.86
C GLU A 78 9.23 2.38 5.68
N LYS A 79 9.90 3.47 5.32
CA LYS A 79 9.74 4.76 6.00
C LYS A 79 8.31 5.29 5.88
N ASP A 80 7.76 5.26 4.66
CA ASP A 80 6.48 5.87 4.37
C ASP A 80 5.29 5.05 4.89
N THR A 81 5.49 3.74 5.12
CA THR A 81 4.47 2.85 5.67
C THR A 81 4.60 2.61 7.18
N ASN A 82 5.60 3.21 7.82
CA ASN A 82 5.82 3.03 9.26
C ASN A 82 4.62 3.49 10.09
N ARG A 83 3.86 4.45 9.59
CA ARG A 83 2.57 4.88 10.15
C ARG A 83 1.57 4.97 9.00
N ASP A 84 0.28 5.07 9.35
CA ASP A 84 -0.75 5.28 8.34
C ASP A 84 -0.41 6.51 7.51
N ASN A 85 -0.23 6.32 6.23
CA ASN A 85 0.15 7.38 5.30
C ASN A 85 -1.00 7.60 4.31
N PHE A 86 -1.78 8.64 4.56
CA PHE A 86 -2.90 9.00 3.70
C PHE A 86 -2.43 9.88 2.55
N MET A 87 -2.83 9.53 1.36
CA MET A 87 -2.49 10.27 0.15
C MET A 87 -3.74 10.69 -0.60
N SER A 88 -3.72 11.91 -1.16
CA SER A 88 -4.68 12.32 -2.16
C SER A 88 -4.42 11.59 -3.46
N ALA A 89 -5.32 11.72 -4.43
CA ALA A 89 -5.09 11.16 -5.76
C ALA A 89 -3.81 11.74 -6.40
N ASP A 90 -3.57 13.05 -6.24
CA ASP A 90 -2.35 13.70 -6.75
C ASP A 90 -1.10 13.13 -6.10
N ASP A 91 -1.10 12.95 -4.79
CA ASP A 91 0.04 12.38 -4.05
C ASP A 91 0.28 10.93 -4.46
N ALA A 92 -0.78 10.15 -4.63
CA ALA A 92 -0.69 8.76 -5.07
C ALA A 92 -0.10 8.66 -6.49
N LEU A 93 -0.46 9.59 -7.37
CA LEU A 93 0.11 9.66 -8.71
C LEU A 93 1.61 9.94 -8.66
N LYS A 94 2.02 10.94 -7.90
CA LYS A 94 3.44 11.30 -7.74
C LYS A 94 4.25 10.17 -7.10
N TYR A 95 3.65 9.46 -6.15
CA TYR A 95 4.30 8.34 -5.48
C TYR A 95 4.47 7.13 -6.39
N GLY A 96 3.60 6.97 -7.38
CA GLY A 96 3.64 5.86 -8.32
C GLY A 96 2.63 4.76 -8.03
N LEU A 97 1.69 5.00 -7.11
CA LEU A 97 0.63 4.03 -6.80
C LEU A 97 -0.40 3.92 -7.91
N ILE A 98 -0.58 5.01 -8.67
CA ILE A 98 -1.49 5.05 -9.81
C ILE A 98 -0.83 5.72 -11.00
N ASP A 99 -1.44 5.60 -12.16
CA ASP A 99 -0.95 6.16 -13.41
C ASP A 99 -1.79 7.34 -13.91
N HIS A 100 -3.06 7.38 -13.56
CA HIS A 100 -3.99 8.40 -14.03
C HIS A 100 -4.96 8.84 -12.95
N ILE A 101 -5.37 10.09 -13.03
CA ILE A 101 -6.47 10.64 -12.23
C ILE A 101 -7.65 10.85 -13.15
N VAL A 102 -8.80 10.28 -12.78
CA VAL A 102 -10.05 10.43 -13.53
C VAL A 102 -10.84 11.59 -12.90
N LYS A 103 -11.04 12.64 -13.68
CA LYS A 103 -11.77 13.80 -13.21
C LYS A 103 -13.26 13.67 -13.51
N ALA A 104 -14.10 14.13 -12.59
CA ALA A 104 -15.53 14.24 -12.82
C ALA A 104 -15.80 15.29 -13.92
N ARG A 105 -16.85 15.06 -14.67
CA ARG A 105 -17.29 16.02 -15.67
C ARG A 105 -17.95 17.24 -15.03
#